data_5968349a28f442196bf933445c0fb231
#
_entry.id   5968349a28f442196bf933445c0fb231
#
_cell.length_a   1.000
_cell.length_b   1.000
_cell.length_c   1.000
_cell.angle_alpha   90.00
_cell.angle_beta   90.00
_cell.angle_gamma   90.00
#
_symmetry.space_group_name_H-M   'P 1'
#
loop_
_entity.id
_entity.type
_entity.pdbx_description
1 polymer ?
#
loop_
_entity_poly.entity_id
_entity_poly.type
_entity_poly.pdbx_seq_one_letter_code
_entity_poly.pdbx_strand_id
1 'polypeptide(L)'
;MLSATVYNDESSWSVSGIEAIVSAIADTSNLVWIDLTGPDEDDLDALATGLDLHELAIEDVRKHGQRAKLNRYPLHAFLVAYARAEDGDMCEVDFFIGPNWLVTVRETNDHGETFPIADVTRRYERIRSLDPGVGFLLYCLLDELVDGYFGEAEQAEDALEIIEETLFDIGPPSDGTLQQELLELRRSMITFRRRVVPLRDVVLSLLRREVPWVEEAAIVYLEDVFDHLLRVIDQIDTQRELMGNVVDASLALTSNRMNEVMKKMTSWGAILIVATLIAGIYGMNFTDMPELHWRFGYYGALGMMLVTTSCLYLYFRRKKWL
;
A
#
# COMPACT_ATOMS: atom_id res chain seq x y z
N MET A 1 -23.71 -18.16 -15.21
CA MET A 1 -24.74 -19.16 -14.75
C MET A 1 -24.62 -19.24 -13.23
N LEU A 2 -25.67 -18.87 -12.51
CA LEU A 2 -25.73 -18.86 -11.05
C LEU A 2 -25.57 -20.28 -10.48
N SER A 3 -24.62 -20.44 -9.56
CA SER A 3 -24.42 -21.69 -8.81
C SER A 3 -24.27 -21.39 -7.33
N ALA A 4 -24.69 -22.31 -6.49
CA ALA A 4 -24.57 -22.22 -5.05
C ALA A 4 -24.17 -23.55 -4.44
N THR A 5 -23.48 -23.49 -3.30
CA THR A 5 -23.23 -24.64 -2.46
C THR A 5 -24.22 -24.62 -1.29
N VAL A 6 -24.92 -25.70 -1.13
CA VAL A 6 -25.86 -25.90 -0.03
C VAL A 6 -25.21 -26.78 1.02
N TYR A 7 -25.25 -26.34 2.27
CA TYR A 7 -24.75 -27.05 3.42
C TYR A 7 -25.88 -27.39 4.37
N ASN A 8 -25.87 -28.62 4.88
CA ASN A 8 -26.68 -29.01 6.04
C ASN A 8 -25.79 -29.79 7.05
N ASP A 9 -26.35 -30.28 8.12
CA ASP A 9 -25.59 -30.94 9.19
C ASP A 9 -24.73 -32.13 8.69
N GLU A 10 -25.17 -32.85 7.65
CA GLU A 10 -24.56 -34.10 7.22
C GLU A 10 -23.77 -33.99 5.92
N SER A 11 -24.14 -33.08 5.00
CA SER A 11 -23.62 -33.07 3.64
C SER A 11 -23.48 -31.66 3.05
N SER A 12 -22.80 -31.56 1.91
CA SER A 12 -22.81 -30.40 1.04
C SER A 12 -23.05 -30.85 -0.40
N TRP A 13 -23.81 -30.06 -1.16
CA TRP A 13 -24.06 -30.30 -2.59
C TRP A 13 -24.20 -28.97 -3.33
N SER A 14 -24.00 -29.03 -4.65
CA SER A 14 -24.17 -27.84 -5.48
C SER A 14 -25.54 -27.81 -6.15
N VAL A 15 -26.10 -26.62 -6.26
CA VAL A 15 -27.32 -26.34 -7.02
C VAL A 15 -27.05 -25.26 -8.05
N SER A 16 -27.77 -25.27 -9.17
CA SER A 16 -27.59 -24.30 -10.24
C SER A 16 -28.92 -23.72 -10.69
N GLY A 17 -28.92 -22.43 -10.98
CA GLY A 17 -30.11 -21.65 -11.37
C GLY A 17 -30.87 -21.09 -10.18
N ILE A 18 -31.43 -19.88 -10.36
CA ILE A 18 -32.07 -19.11 -9.30
C ILE A 18 -33.24 -19.84 -8.64
N GLU A 19 -34.04 -20.57 -9.40
CA GLU A 19 -35.21 -21.30 -8.85
C GLU A 19 -34.77 -22.40 -7.87
N ALA A 20 -33.72 -23.15 -8.20
CA ALA A 20 -33.17 -24.20 -7.32
C ALA A 20 -32.54 -23.60 -6.07
N ILE A 21 -31.86 -22.46 -6.21
CA ILE A 21 -31.25 -21.70 -5.10
C ILE A 21 -32.34 -21.22 -4.14
N VAL A 22 -33.37 -20.54 -4.63
CA VAL A 22 -34.50 -20.07 -3.83
C VAL A 22 -35.24 -21.23 -3.14
N SER A 23 -35.39 -22.36 -3.84
CA SER A 23 -35.97 -23.56 -3.22
C SER A 23 -35.10 -24.13 -2.09
N ALA A 24 -33.77 -24.11 -2.23
CA ALA A 24 -32.85 -24.54 -1.18
C ALA A 24 -32.88 -23.60 0.04
N ILE A 25 -33.01 -22.28 -0.16
CA ILE A 25 -33.14 -21.26 0.88
C ILE A 25 -34.46 -21.41 1.65
N ALA A 26 -35.53 -21.83 1.00
CA ALA A 26 -36.83 -22.03 1.64
C ALA A 26 -36.80 -23.08 2.77
N ASP A 27 -35.85 -24.01 2.72
CA ASP A 27 -35.57 -24.93 3.81
C ASP A 27 -34.56 -24.28 4.79
N THR A 28 -35.07 -23.83 5.94
CA THR A 28 -34.26 -23.13 6.93
C THR A 28 -33.22 -24.00 7.66
N SER A 29 -33.21 -25.30 7.44
CA SER A 29 -32.16 -26.21 7.91
C SER A 29 -30.89 -26.16 7.03
N ASN A 30 -30.97 -25.57 5.86
CA ASN A 30 -29.85 -25.38 4.95
C ASN A 30 -29.18 -24.02 5.20
N LEU A 31 -27.85 -23.98 5.02
CA LEU A 31 -27.11 -22.77 4.70
C LEU A 31 -26.79 -22.77 3.21
N VAL A 32 -27.10 -21.71 2.52
CA VAL A 32 -26.86 -21.59 1.07
C VAL A 32 -25.81 -20.52 0.80
N TRP A 33 -24.68 -20.93 0.25
CA TRP A 33 -23.63 -20.01 -0.16
C TRP A 33 -23.61 -19.86 -1.68
N ILE A 34 -23.87 -18.67 -2.15
CA ILE A 34 -23.88 -18.28 -3.56
C ILE A 34 -22.60 -17.48 -3.79
N ASP A 35 -21.74 -17.94 -4.71
CA ASP A 35 -20.50 -17.26 -5.05
C ASP A 35 -20.51 -16.87 -6.53
N LEU A 36 -20.32 -15.58 -6.80
CA LEU A 36 -20.29 -14.97 -8.12
C LEU A 36 -18.94 -14.32 -8.37
N THR A 37 -18.33 -14.65 -9.49
CA THR A 37 -17.07 -14.02 -9.94
C THR A 37 -17.35 -13.24 -11.22
N GLY A 38 -17.17 -11.91 -11.17
CA GLY A 38 -17.42 -11.03 -12.32
C GLY A 38 -18.77 -11.26 -12.96
N PRO A 39 -19.91 -11.21 -12.22
CA PRO A 39 -21.21 -11.54 -12.74
C PRO A 39 -21.63 -10.59 -13.87
N ASP A 40 -22.38 -11.12 -14.83
CA ASP A 40 -23.04 -10.28 -15.82
C ASP A 40 -24.34 -9.68 -15.27
N GLU A 41 -24.95 -8.75 -16.03
CA GLU A 41 -26.19 -8.06 -15.61
C GLU A 41 -27.36 -9.03 -15.44
N ASP A 42 -27.44 -10.07 -16.25
CA ASP A 42 -28.52 -11.05 -16.18
C ASP A 42 -28.44 -11.88 -14.89
N ASP A 43 -27.21 -12.25 -14.46
CA ASP A 43 -26.98 -12.96 -13.21
C ASP A 43 -27.30 -12.08 -11.99
N LEU A 44 -26.94 -10.79 -12.04
CA LEU A 44 -27.28 -9.82 -10.97
C LEU A 44 -28.79 -9.57 -10.87
N ASP A 45 -29.45 -9.40 -12.00
CA ASP A 45 -30.91 -9.16 -12.04
C ASP A 45 -31.69 -10.39 -11.55
N ALA A 46 -31.24 -11.59 -11.93
CA ALA A 46 -31.83 -12.85 -11.46
C ALA A 46 -31.66 -13.00 -9.94
N LEU A 47 -30.48 -12.67 -9.41
CA LEU A 47 -30.21 -12.71 -7.97
C LEU A 47 -31.05 -11.69 -7.21
N ALA A 48 -31.09 -10.44 -7.71
CA ALA A 48 -31.85 -9.35 -7.12
C ALA A 48 -33.35 -9.70 -6.99
N THR A 49 -33.92 -10.27 -8.06
CA THR A 49 -35.33 -10.67 -8.09
C THR A 49 -35.56 -11.91 -7.21
N GLY A 50 -34.69 -12.92 -7.27
CA GLY A 50 -34.86 -14.19 -6.55
C GLY A 50 -34.74 -14.06 -5.04
N LEU A 51 -33.90 -13.15 -4.55
CA LEU A 51 -33.65 -12.96 -3.12
C LEU A 51 -34.27 -11.66 -2.56
N ASP A 52 -35.03 -10.92 -3.36
CA ASP A 52 -35.65 -9.61 -2.97
C ASP A 52 -34.59 -8.65 -2.43
N LEU A 53 -33.45 -8.51 -3.18
CA LEU A 53 -32.36 -7.63 -2.79
C LEU A 53 -32.72 -6.17 -3.02
N HIS A 54 -32.26 -5.31 -2.12
CA HIS A 54 -32.56 -3.90 -2.18
C HIS A 54 -31.86 -3.22 -3.37
N GLU A 55 -32.60 -2.39 -4.11
CA GLU A 55 -32.13 -1.71 -5.33
C GLU A 55 -30.82 -0.94 -5.12
N LEU A 56 -30.68 -0.21 -4.00
CA LEU A 56 -29.46 0.53 -3.69
C LEU A 56 -28.24 -0.38 -3.47
N ALA A 57 -28.43 -1.59 -2.96
CA ALA A 57 -27.31 -2.52 -2.78
C ALA A 57 -26.83 -3.07 -4.14
N ILE A 58 -27.76 -3.38 -5.05
CA ILE A 58 -27.43 -3.79 -6.42
C ILE A 58 -26.78 -2.64 -7.21
N GLU A 59 -27.26 -1.40 -7.02
CA GLU A 59 -26.61 -0.22 -7.60
C GLU A 59 -25.15 -0.05 -7.13
N ASP A 60 -24.88 -0.31 -5.85
CA ASP A 60 -23.53 -0.26 -5.29
C ASP A 60 -22.61 -1.34 -5.89
N VAL A 61 -23.09 -2.58 -6.04
CA VAL A 61 -22.36 -3.67 -6.73
C VAL A 61 -21.98 -3.28 -8.16
N ARG A 62 -22.92 -2.67 -8.90
CA ARG A 62 -22.67 -2.23 -10.29
C ARG A 62 -21.67 -1.09 -10.42
N LYS A 63 -21.58 -0.24 -9.40
CA LYS A 63 -20.73 0.96 -9.45
C LYS A 63 -19.28 0.72 -9.12
N HIS A 64 -18.95 -0.35 -8.45
CA HIS A 64 -17.62 -0.68 -7.93
C HIS A 64 -16.87 0.49 -7.23
N GLY A 65 -15.75 0.21 -6.59
CA GLY A 65 -14.92 1.24 -5.96
C GLY A 65 -15.54 1.89 -4.72
N GLN A 66 -16.52 1.21 -4.10
CA GLN A 66 -17.17 1.66 -2.87
C GLN A 66 -16.19 1.64 -1.69
N ARG A 67 -16.43 2.47 -0.69
CA ARG A 67 -15.74 2.34 0.61
C ARG A 67 -16.29 1.11 1.33
N ALA A 68 -15.45 0.36 2.05
CA ALA A 68 -15.93 -0.70 2.92
C ALA A 68 -17.02 -0.15 3.86
N LYS A 69 -18.19 -0.78 3.86
CA LYS A 69 -19.40 -0.35 4.59
C LYS A 69 -20.31 -1.53 4.88
N LEU A 70 -21.19 -1.34 5.85
CA LEU A 70 -22.27 -2.28 6.17
C LEU A 70 -23.60 -1.51 6.14
N ASN A 71 -24.49 -1.91 5.26
CA ASN A 71 -25.85 -1.38 5.15
C ASN A 71 -26.86 -2.47 5.56
N ARG A 72 -27.86 -2.09 6.34
CA ARG A 72 -28.92 -3.00 6.78
C ARG A 72 -30.21 -2.70 6.03
N TYR A 73 -30.79 -3.76 5.49
CA TYR A 73 -32.10 -3.74 4.84
C TYR A 73 -33.07 -4.68 5.56
N PRO A 74 -34.35 -4.62 5.32
CA PRO A 74 -35.32 -5.44 6.07
C PRO A 74 -35.11 -6.94 5.95
N LEU A 75 -34.65 -7.44 4.82
CA LEU A 75 -34.51 -8.87 4.51
C LEU A 75 -33.05 -9.35 4.45
N HIS A 76 -32.08 -8.44 4.38
CA HIS A 76 -30.65 -8.77 4.29
C HIS A 76 -29.78 -7.62 4.78
N ALA A 77 -28.51 -7.91 5.05
CA ALA A 77 -27.47 -6.90 5.17
C ALA A 77 -26.59 -6.92 3.91
N PHE A 78 -26.01 -5.79 3.57
CA PHE A 78 -25.06 -5.64 2.46
C PHE A 78 -23.74 -5.10 3.00
N LEU A 79 -22.66 -5.81 2.75
CA LEU A 79 -21.32 -5.48 3.22
C LEU A 79 -20.38 -5.39 2.02
N VAL A 80 -19.60 -4.32 1.96
CA VAL A 80 -18.52 -4.13 0.98
C VAL A 80 -17.20 -4.25 1.70
N ALA A 81 -16.28 -5.04 1.16
CA ALA A 81 -14.90 -5.16 1.63
C ALA A 81 -13.95 -5.26 0.44
N TYR A 82 -12.65 -5.23 0.73
CA TYR A 82 -11.61 -5.43 -0.26
C TYR A 82 -10.77 -6.63 0.13
N ALA A 83 -10.48 -7.50 -0.80
CA ALA A 83 -9.63 -8.66 -0.61
C ALA A 83 -8.40 -8.59 -1.52
N ARG A 84 -7.35 -9.29 -1.16
CA ARG A 84 -6.18 -9.47 -2.00
C ARG A 84 -6.45 -10.59 -3.01
N ALA A 85 -6.28 -10.30 -4.29
CA ALA A 85 -6.31 -11.31 -5.35
C ALA A 85 -5.00 -12.13 -5.37
N GLU A 86 -4.96 -13.21 -6.15
CA GLU A 86 -3.79 -14.10 -6.21
C GLU A 86 -2.51 -13.38 -6.69
N ASP A 87 -2.63 -12.40 -7.58
CA ASP A 87 -1.53 -11.56 -8.08
C ASP A 87 -1.10 -10.43 -7.12
N GLY A 88 -1.81 -10.25 -6.02
CA GLY A 88 -1.52 -9.24 -5.01
C GLY A 88 -2.35 -7.97 -5.11
N ASP A 89 -3.06 -7.75 -6.19
CA ASP A 89 -3.93 -6.58 -6.33
C ASP A 89 -5.16 -6.69 -5.43
N MET A 90 -5.69 -5.53 -5.01
CA MET A 90 -6.88 -5.47 -4.18
C MET A 90 -8.13 -5.39 -5.04
N CYS A 91 -9.03 -6.35 -4.90
CA CYS A 91 -10.34 -6.41 -5.55
C CYS A 91 -11.49 -6.20 -4.54
N GLU A 92 -12.59 -5.64 -5.02
CA GLU A 92 -13.81 -5.47 -4.23
C GLU A 92 -14.53 -6.82 -4.08
N VAL A 93 -15.04 -7.06 -2.90
CA VAL A 93 -15.87 -8.22 -2.57
C VAL A 93 -17.10 -7.73 -1.83
N ASP A 94 -18.26 -7.99 -2.42
CA ASP A 94 -19.55 -7.62 -1.85
C ASP A 94 -20.22 -8.85 -1.24
N PHE A 95 -20.84 -8.64 -0.10
CA PHE A 95 -21.52 -9.68 0.63
C PHE A 95 -22.99 -9.29 0.84
N PHE A 96 -23.90 -10.19 0.49
CA PHE A 96 -25.29 -10.10 0.95
C PHE A 96 -25.52 -11.19 2.00
N ILE A 97 -25.99 -10.79 3.16
CA ILE A 97 -26.13 -11.64 4.34
C ILE A 97 -27.61 -11.75 4.68
N GLY A 98 -28.16 -12.94 4.56
CA GLY A 98 -29.55 -13.25 4.89
C GLY A 98 -29.66 -14.22 6.06
N PRO A 99 -30.91 -14.68 6.36
CA PRO A 99 -31.17 -15.54 7.52
C PRO A 99 -30.42 -16.89 7.49
N ASN A 100 -30.36 -17.53 6.34
CA ASN A 100 -29.72 -18.81 6.11
C ASN A 100 -29.00 -18.88 4.76
N TRP A 101 -28.58 -17.72 4.25
CA TRP A 101 -27.87 -17.62 2.98
C TRP A 101 -26.84 -16.50 3.02
N LEU A 102 -25.77 -16.69 2.29
CA LEU A 102 -24.73 -15.71 2.03
C LEU A 102 -24.46 -15.66 0.53
N VAL A 103 -24.36 -14.46 -0.02
CA VAL A 103 -23.88 -14.22 -1.38
C VAL A 103 -22.53 -13.52 -1.29
N THR A 104 -21.56 -14.01 -2.04
CA THR A 104 -20.31 -13.29 -2.34
C THR A 104 -20.30 -12.90 -3.80
N VAL A 105 -20.08 -11.61 -4.07
CA VAL A 105 -19.85 -11.09 -5.42
C VAL A 105 -18.41 -10.59 -5.44
N ARG A 106 -17.57 -11.28 -6.20
CA ARG A 106 -16.14 -11.00 -6.30
C ARG A 106 -15.83 -10.30 -7.61
N GLU A 107 -15.28 -9.11 -7.52
CA GLU A 107 -14.76 -8.40 -8.67
C GLU A 107 -13.50 -9.11 -9.20
N THR A 108 -13.30 -9.07 -10.51
CA THR A 108 -12.03 -9.44 -11.14
C THR A 108 -11.20 -8.21 -11.41
N ASN A 109 -9.90 -8.27 -11.13
CA ASN A 109 -8.98 -7.19 -11.46
C ASN A 109 -8.66 -7.16 -12.97
N ASP A 110 -7.84 -6.20 -13.40
CA ASP A 110 -7.44 -6.02 -14.80
C ASP A 110 -6.70 -7.23 -15.39
N HIS A 111 -6.18 -8.14 -14.54
CA HIS A 111 -5.51 -9.39 -14.95
C HIS A 111 -6.43 -10.61 -14.97
N GLY A 112 -7.70 -10.43 -14.59
CA GLY A 112 -8.69 -11.49 -14.50
C GLY A 112 -8.61 -12.31 -13.20
N GLU A 113 -7.80 -11.89 -12.23
CA GLU A 113 -7.67 -12.52 -10.93
C GLU A 113 -8.70 -11.96 -9.94
N THR A 114 -9.03 -12.74 -8.94
CA THR A 114 -10.03 -12.39 -7.92
C THR A 114 -9.64 -12.92 -6.55
N PHE A 115 -10.40 -12.58 -5.53
CA PHE A 115 -10.24 -13.14 -4.18
C PHE A 115 -10.36 -14.67 -4.20
N PRO A 116 -9.33 -15.42 -3.73
CA PRO A 116 -9.36 -16.88 -3.72
C PRO A 116 -10.26 -17.41 -2.59
N ILE A 117 -11.30 -18.18 -2.93
CA ILE A 117 -12.20 -18.77 -1.94
C ILE A 117 -11.95 -20.27 -1.67
N ALA A 118 -10.98 -20.88 -2.34
CA ALA A 118 -10.69 -22.29 -2.15
C ALA A 118 -10.28 -22.63 -0.70
N ASP A 119 -9.52 -21.75 -0.08
CA ASP A 119 -9.09 -21.91 1.31
C ASP A 119 -10.23 -21.67 2.28
N VAL A 120 -11.09 -20.70 2.01
CA VAL A 120 -12.33 -20.44 2.76
C VAL A 120 -13.22 -21.68 2.73
N THR A 121 -13.47 -22.26 1.54
CA THR A 121 -14.30 -23.47 1.39
C THR A 121 -13.73 -24.62 2.20
N ARG A 122 -12.43 -24.90 2.10
CA ARG A 122 -11.76 -25.95 2.87
C ARG A 122 -11.80 -25.73 4.37
N ARG A 123 -11.63 -24.47 4.79
CA ARG A 123 -11.69 -24.07 6.21
C ARG A 123 -13.11 -24.27 6.74
N TYR A 124 -14.12 -23.74 6.05
CA TYR A 124 -15.51 -23.87 6.43
C TYR A 124 -15.95 -25.35 6.50
N GLU A 125 -15.70 -26.16 5.50
CA GLU A 125 -16.04 -27.58 5.48
C GLU A 125 -15.45 -28.38 6.64
N ARG A 126 -14.23 -28.03 7.07
CA ARG A 126 -13.56 -28.69 8.20
C ARG A 126 -14.19 -28.38 9.55
N ILE A 127 -14.72 -27.19 9.72
CA ILE A 127 -15.11 -26.66 11.04
C ILE A 127 -16.64 -26.49 11.16
N ARG A 128 -17.41 -26.51 10.06
CA ARG A 128 -18.86 -26.28 10.05
C ARG A 128 -19.66 -27.16 11.00
N SER A 129 -19.13 -28.31 11.39
CA SER A 129 -19.76 -29.18 12.39
C SER A 129 -19.83 -28.57 13.80
N LEU A 130 -19.06 -27.51 14.05
CA LEU A 130 -19.06 -26.81 15.33
C LEU A 130 -20.09 -25.68 15.34
N ASP A 131 -20.25 -24.99 14.20
CA ASP A 131 -21.24 -23.91 14.03
C ASP A 131 -21.58 -23.75 12.53
N PRO A 132 -22.72 -24.28 12.08
CA PRO A 132 -23.08 -24.30 10.67
C PRO A 132 -23.72 -22.99 10.16
N GLY A 133 -23.74 -21.91 10.95
CA GLY A 133 -24.49 -20.70 10.67
C GLY A 133 -23.87 -19.77 9.64
N VAL A 134 -24.64 -18.77 9.21
CA VAL A 134 -24.22 -17.71 8.27
C VAL A 134 -23.06 -16.89 8.85
N GLY A 135 -23.10 -16.58 10.15
CA GLY A 135 -22.07 -15.82 10.83
C GLY A 135 -20.73 -16.50 10.81
N PHE A 136 -20.70 -17.83 10.91
CA PHE A 136 -19.46 -18.59 10.86
C PHE A 136 -18.86 -18.67 9.45
N LEU A 137 -19.70 -18.78 8.41
CA LEU A 137 -19.24 -18.69 7.03
C LEU A 137 -18.67 -17.29 6.74
N LEU A 138 -19.37 -16.25 7.21
CA LEU A 138 -18.92 -14.86 7.09
C LEU A 138 -17.57 -14.64 7.80
N TYR A 139 -17.41 -15.23 9.02
CA TYR A 139 -16.13 -15.22 9.69
C TYR A 139 -15.02 -15.82 8.83
N CYS A 140 -15.21 -17.03 8.27
CA CYS A 140 -14.20 -17.67 7.44
C CYS A 140 -13.78 -16.80 6.23
N LEU A 141 -14.73 -16.09 5.63
CA LEU A 141 -14.47 -15.17 4.52
C LEU A 141 -13.70 -13.92 4.96
N LEU A 142 -14.11 -13.31 6.08
CA LEU A 142 -13.46 -12.10 6.59
C LEU A 142 -12.07 -12.40 7.15
N ASP A 143 -11.86 -13.56 7.76
CA ASP A 143 -10.58 -14.00 8.29
C ASP A 143 -9.56 -14.21 7.16
N GLU A 144 -9.92 -14.94 6.11
CA GLU A 144 -9.06 -15.13 4.93
C GLU A 144 -8.73 -13.79 4.24
N LEU A 145 -9.73 -12.90 4.16
CA LEU A 145 -9.57 -11.56 3.60
C LEU A 145 -8.58 -10.72 4.42
N VAL A 146 -8.67 -10.75 5.76
CA VAL A 146 -7.78 -10.01 6.66
C VAL A 146 -6.39 -10.64 6.72
N ASP A 147 -6.29 -11.97 6.64
CA ASP A 147 -5.01 -12.69 6.53
C ASP A 147 -4.23 -12.24 5.28
N GLY A 148 -4.93 -12.02 4.16
CA GLY A 148 -4.33 -11.45 2.94
C GLY A 148 -3.72 -10.06 3.12
N TYR A 149 -4.20 -9.26 4.07
CA TYR A 149 -3.66 -7.93 4.33
C TYR A 149 -2.27 -7.95 4.97
N PHE A 150 -1.94 -8.98 5.77
CA PHE A 150 -0.60 -9.12 6.32
C PHE A 150 0.43 -9.29 5.21
N GLY A 151 0.13 -10.09 4.18
CA GLY A 151 1.04 -10.26 3.05
C GLY A 151 1.31 -8.97 2.27
N GLU A 152 0.33 -8.08 2.14
CA GLU A 152 0.51 -6.77 1.53
C GLU A 152 1.35 -5.84 2.41
N ALA A 153 1.11 -5.86 3.73
CA ALA A 153 1.89 -5.08 4.68
C ALA A 153 3.37 -5.53 4.73
N GLU A 154 3.64 -6.84 4.71
CA GLU A 154 5.00 -7.41 4.67
C GLU A 154 5.73 -7.00 3.37
N GLN A 155 5.07 -7.09 2.21
CA GLN A 155 5.68 -6.65 0.94
C GLN A 155 6.04 -5.16 0.94
N ALA A 156 5.23 -4.32 1.57
CA ALA A 156 5.53 -2.90 1.71
C ALA A 156 6.70 -2.65 2.67
N GLU A 157 6.84 -3.47 3.72
CA GLU A 157 7.97 -3.42 4.66
C GLU A 157 9.28 -3.81 3.96
N ASP A 158 9.29 -4.93 3.23
CA ASP A 158 10.44 -5.38 2.45
C ASP A 158 10.89 -4.33 1.42
N ALA A 159 9.92 -3.73 0.72
CA ALA A 159 10.22 -2.67 -0.25
C ALA A 159 10.82 -1.43 0.42
N LEU A 160 10.35 -1.06 1.60
CA LEU A 160 10.89 0.07 2.36
C LEU A 160 12.31 -0.22 2.87
N GLU A 161 12.58 -1.45 3.35
CA GLU A 161 13.91 -1.88 3.79
C GLU A 161 14.94 -1.79 2.64
N ILE A 162 14.60 -2.25 1.45
CA ILE A 162 15.44 -2.15 0.25
C ILE A 162 15.75 -0.66 -0.08
N ILE A 163 14.76 0.21 0.03
CA ILE A 163 14.92 1.65 -0.19
C ILE A 163 15.86 2.25 0.86
N GLU A 164 15.72 1.89 2.14
CA GLU A 164 16.58 2.34 3.24
C GLU A 164 18.03 1.88 3.04
N GLU A 165 18.25 0.61 2.74
CA GLU A 165 19.60 0.08 2.46
C GLU A 165 20.25 0.83 1.29
N THR A 166 19.51 1.03 0.20
CA THR A 166 20.03 1.77 -0.96
C THR A 166 20.40 3.21 -0.60
N LEU A 167 19.56 3.86 0.22
CA LEU A 167 19.79 5.25 0.64
C LEU A 167 21.02 5.42 1.52
N PHE A 168 21.23 4.51 2.48
CA PHE A 168 22.29 4.65 3.49
C PHE A 168 23.63 4.04 3.04
N ASP A 169 23.63 2.93 2.31
CA ASP A 169 24.84 2.23 1.91
C ASP A 169 25.46 2.79 0.61
N ILE A 170 24.62 3.10 -0.37
CA ILE A 170 25.06 3.58 -1.68
C ILE A 170 24.96 5.11 -1.76
N GLY A 171 24.06 5.70 -0.96
CA GLY A 171 23.67 7.10 -1.02
C GLY A 171 22.62 7.38 -2.09
N PRO A 172 21.97 8.55 -2.03
CA PRO A 172 20.88 8.85 -2.96
C PRO A 172 21.39 8.83 -4.42
N PRO A 173 20.78 7.99 -5.29
CA PRO A 173 21.10 7.97 -6.72
C PRO A 173 20.91 9.37 -7.32
N SER A 174 21.75 9.71 -8.30
CA SER A 174 21.70 11.02 -8.94
C SER A 174 20.58 11.17 -9.97
N ASP A 175 19.92 10.07 -10.33
CA ASP A 175 18.87 9.98 -11.37
C ASP A 175 17.43 10.13 -10.85
N GLY A 176 17.25 10.17 -9.53
CA GLY A 176 15.93 10.33 -8.92
C GLY A 176 15.07 9.06 -8.85
N THR A 177 15.61 7.90 -9.22
CA THR A 177 14.87 6.62 -9.21
C THR A 177 14.37 6.27 -7.82
N LEU A 178 15.21 6.40 -6.79
CA LEU A 178 14.84 6.12 -5.39
C LEU A 178 13.67 6.97 -4.90
N GLN A 179 13.63 8.26 -5.28
CA GLN A 179 12.52 9.14 -4.93
C GLN A 179 11.22 8.71 -5.61
N GLN A 180 11.32 8.20 -6.84
CA GLN A 180 10.16 7.70 -7.56
C GLN A 180 9.62 6.43 -6.92
N GLU A 181 10.47 5.44 -6.62
CA GLU A 181 10.12 4.21 -5.93
C GLU A 181 9.45 4.49 -4.58
N LEU A 182 10.03 5.39 -3.78
CA LEU A 182 9.45 5.80 -2.50
C LEU A 182 8.09 6.48 -2.65
N LEU A 183 7.88 7.29 -3.70
CA LEU A 183 6.58 7.90 -3.98
C LEU A 183 5.53 6.89 -4.44
N GLU A 184 5.92 5.88 -5.23
CA GLU A 184 5.05 4.79 -5.66
C GLU A 184 4.63 3.93 -4.46
N LEU A 185 5.57 3.52 -3.62
CA LEU A 185 5.30 2.79 -2.37
C LEU A 185 4.36 3.59 -1.45
N ARG A 186 4.61 4.89 -1.29
CA ARG A 186 3.72 5.75 -0.49
C ARG A 186 2.30 5.81 -1.05
N ARG A 187 2.13 5.86 -2.37
CA ARG A 187 0.81 5.88 -3.01
C ARG A 187 0.07 4.56 -2.81
N SER A 188 0.76 3.42 -2.98
CA SER A 188 0.16 2.09 -2.76
C SER A 188 -0.32 1.96 -1.32
N MET A 189 0.50 2.35 -0.33
CA MET A 189 0.14 2.29 1.08
C MET A 189 -1.02 3.23 1.46
N ILE A 190 -1.12 4.41 0.86
CA ILE A 190 -2.29 5.29 1.06
C ILE A 190 -3.55 4.64 0.51
N THR A 191 -3.47 3.99 -0.65
CA THR A 191 -4.60 3.30 -1.27
C THR A 191 -5.01 2.08 -0.44
N PHE A 192 -4.05 1.27 -0.02
CA PHE A 192 -4.25 0.12 0.85
C PHE A 192 -4.95 0.52 2.15
N ARG A 193 -4.41 1.50 2.86
CA ARG A 193 -5.03 2.03 4.09
C ARG A 193 -6.47 2.49 3.87
N ARG A 194 -6.75 3.17 2.75
CA ARG A 194 -8.10 3.67 2.44
C ARG A 194 -9.11 2.55 2.24
N ARG A 195 -8.67 1.38 1.78
CA ARG A 195 -9.49 0.18 1.59
C ARG A 195 -9.67 -0.59 2.90
N VAL A 196 -8.61 -0.73 3.70
CA VAL A 196 -8.59 -1.56 4.91
C VAL A 196 -9.24 -0.88 6.12
N VAL A 197 -8.90 0.38 6.42
CA VAL A 197 -9.33 1.04 7.67
C VAL A 197 -10.85 1.09 7.85
N PRO A 198 -11.68 1.32 6.81
CA PRO A 198 -13.13 1.33 6.98
C PRO A 198 -13.72 -0.03 7.37
N LEU A 199 -13.05 -1.14 7.05
CA LEU A 199 -13.49 -2.48 7.42
C LEU A 199 -13.55 -2.65 8.95
N ARG A 200 -12.71 -1.92 9.70
CA ARG A 200 -12.78 -1.90 11.17
C ARG A 200 -14.17 -1.52 11.69
N ASP A 201 -14.78 -0.50 11.10
CA ASP A 201 -16.10 -0.05 11.53
C ASP A 201 -17.18 -1.06 11.13
N VAL A 202 -17.00 -1.77 10.01
CA VAL A 202 -17.86 -2.86 9.55
C VAL A 202 -17.80 -4.03 10.54
N VAL A 203 -16.60 -4.53 10.87
CA VAL A 203 -16.45 -5.65 11.82
C VAL A 203 -16.96 -5.25 13.21
N LEU A 204 -16.73 -4.01 13.64
CA LEU A 204 -17.28 -3.50 14.89
C LEU A 204 -18.82 -3.51 14.91
N SER A 205 -19.47 -3.22 13.78
CA SER A 205 -20.94 -3.30 13.67
C SER A 205 -21.44 -4.74 13.74
N LEU A 206 -20.69 -5.71 13.18
CA LEU A 206 -21.00 -7.14 13.35
C LEU A 206 -20.88 -7.56 14.81
N LEU A 207 -19.80 -7.16 15.50
CA LEU A 207 -19.59 -7.45 16.95
C LEU A 207 -20.70 -6.84 17.83
N ARG A 208 -21.26 -5.70 17.43
CA ARG A 208 -22.42 -5.07 18.11
C ARG A 208 -23.74 -5.77 17.82
N ARG A 209 -23.72 -6.86 17.05
CA ARG A 209 -24.93 -7.60 16.62
C ARG A 209 -25.91 -6.73 15.85
N GLU A 210 -25.39 -5.82 15.04
CA GLU A 210 -26.24 -4.98 14.20
C GLU A 210 -26.85 -5.77 13.03
N VAL A 211 -26.32 -6.95 12.71
CA VAL A 211 -26.86 -7.92 11.74
C VAL A 211 -27.46 -9.08 12.51
N PRO A 212 -28.79 -9.23 12.51
CA PRO A 212 -29.49 -10.21 13.37
C PRO A 212 -29.23 -11.66 12.99
N TRP A 213 -28.72 -11.93 11.80
CA TRP A 213 -28.44 -13.28 11.28
C TRP A 213 -27.02 -13.78 11.63
N VAL A 214 -26.19 -12.95 12.21
CA VAL A 214 -24.89 -13.37 12.75
C VAL A 214 -25.11 -13.93 14.14
N GLU A 215 -24.88 -15.23 14.28
CA GLU A 215 -25.12 -16.00 15.50
C GLU A 215 -24.17 -15.56 16.62
N GLU A 216 -24.60 -15.73 17.87
CA GLU A 216 -23.80 -15.38 19.05
C GLU A 216 -22.48 -16.15 19.10
N ALA A 217 -22.48 -17.41 18.67
CA ALA A 217 -21.29 -18.24 18.63
C ALA A 217 -20.23 -17.71 17.65
N ALA A 218 -20.63 -17.07 16.56
CA ALA A 218 -19.70 -16.49 15.59
C ALA A 218 -18.99 -15.23 16.12
N ILE A 219 -19.54 -14.54 17.13
CA ILE A 219 -18.96 -13.29 17.66
C ILE A 219 -17.54 -13.48 18.19
N VAL A 220 -17.24 -14.58 18.86
CA VAL A 220 -15.90 -14.86 19.41
C VAL A 220 -14.86 -14.96 18.27
N TYR A 221 -15.25 -15.52 17.15
CA TYR A 221 -14.38 -15.63 15.98
C TYR A 221 -14.23 -14.28 15.26
N LEU A 222 -15.29 -13.48 15.20
CA LEU A 222 -15.22 -12.12 14.64
C LEU A 222 -14.40 -11.17 15.53
N GLU A 223 -14.30 -11.41 16.85
CA GLU A 223 -13.36 -10.69 17.74
C GLU A 223 -11.91 -10.95 17.34
N ASP A 224 -11.55 -12.18 16.95
CA ASP A 224 -10.20 -12.50 16.46
C ASP A 224 -9.89 -11.80 15.14
N VAL A 225 -10.85 -11.79 14.20
CA VAL A 225 -10.73 -11.01 12.95
C VAL A 225 -10.52 -9.52 13.25
N PHE A 226 -11.24 -8.98 14.23
CA PHE A 226 -11.10 -7.57 14.62
C PHE A 226 -9.71 -7.27 15.17
N ASP A 227 -9.17 -8.15 16.02
CA ASP A 227 -7.83 -8.01 16.59
C ASP A 227 -6.73 -8.12 15.51
N HIS A 228 -6.89 -9.01 14.53
CA HIS A 228 -6.00 -9.13 13.38
C HIS A 228 -6.04 -7.83 12.53
N LEU A 229 -7.25 -7.34 12.26
CA LEU A 229 -7.43 -6.10 11.50
C LEU A 229 -6.80 -4.89 12.19
N LEU A 230 -6.91 -4.77 13.52
CA LEU A 230 -6.24 -3.71 14.28
C LEU A 230 -4.72 -3.79 14.15
N ARG A 231 -4.14 -5.00 14.22
CA ARG A 231 -2.69 -5.20 14.04
C ARG A 231 -2.22 -4.75 12.65
N VAL A 232 -2.95 -5.13 11.60
CA VAL A 232 -2.63 -4.67 10.23
C VAL A 232 -2.70 -3.15 10.12
N ILE A 233 -3.73 -2.51 10.69
CA ILE A 233 -3.87 -1.04 10.68
C ILE A 233 -2.69 -0.37 11.39
N ASP A 234 -2.28 -0.87 12.55
CA ASP A 234 -1.13 -0.36 13.30
C ASP A 234 0.18 -0.53 12.50
N GLN A 235 0.35 -1.66 11.82
CA GLN A 235 1.50 -1.90 10.95
C GLN A 235 1.53 -0.92 9.76
N ILE A 236 0.40 -0.71 9.09
CA ILE A 236 0.27 0.28 8.01
C ILE A 236 0.63 1.69 8.50
N ASP A 237 0.12 2.10 9.66
CA ASP A 237 0.37 3.44 10.19
C ASP A 237 1.84 3.61 10.61
N THR A 238 2.48 2.57 11.16
CA THR A 238 3.92 2.54 11.47
C THR A 238 4.77 2.67 10.20
N GLN A 239 4.48 1.88 9.18
CA GLN A 239 5.23 1.95 7.91
C GLN A 239 5.11 3.32 7.23
N ARG A 240 3.94 3.95 7.31
CA ARG A 240 3.75 5.32 6.79
C ARG A 240 4.60 6.35 7.52
N GLU A 241 4.77 6.21 8.83
CA GLU A 241 5.66 7.07 9.62
C GLU A 241 7.12 6.85 9.23
N LEU A 242 7.55 5.58 9.10
CA LEU A 242 8.90 5.24 8.64
C LEU A 242 9.19 5.80 7.25
N MET A 243 8.28 5.68 6.29
CA MET A 243 8.43 6.32 4.98
C MET A 243 8.64 7.83 5.08
N GLY A 244 7.96 8.51 6.00
CA GLY A 244 8.18 9.93 6.25
C GLY A 244 9.62 10.22 6.68
N ASN A 245 10.15 9.42 7.59
CA ASN A 245 11.53 9.54 8.08
C ASN A 245 12.56 9.28 6.97
N VAL A 246 12.30 8.31 6.09
CA VAL A 246 13.17 8.01 4.92
C VAL A 246 13.21 9.18 3.93
N VAL A 247 12.05 9.82 3.67
CA VAL A 247 12.00 11.03 2.84
C VAL A 247 12.88 12.13 3.44
N ASP A 248 12.73 12.40 4.73
CA ASP A 248 13.49 13.45 5.43
C ASP A 248 15.00 13.14 5.43
N ALA A 249 15.38 11.88 5.67
CA ALA A 249 16.76 11.42 5.58
C ALA A 249 17.34 11.60 4.16
N SER A 250 16.57 11.25 3.13
CA SER A 250 16.97 11.42 1.72
C SER A 250 17.24 12.90 1.37
N LEU A 251 16.38 13.80 1.82
CA LEU A 251 16.55 15.24 1.63
C LEU A 251 17.81 15.75 2.36
N ALA A 252 18.04 15.31 3.60
CA ALA A 252 19.21 15.67 4.38
C ALA A 252 20.51 15.19 3.72
N LEU A 253 20.56 13.94 3.25
CA LEU A 253 21.72 13.38 2.55
C LEU A 253 21.99 14.12 1.23
N THR A 254 20.95 14.42 0.46
CA THR A 254 21.08 15.19 -0.78
C THR A 254 21.60 16.61 -0.50
N SER A 255 21.10 17.27 0.54
CA SER A 255 21.60 18.59 0.96
C SER A 255 23.07 18.56 1.40
N ASN A 256 23.47 17.54 2.17
CA ASN A 256 24.84 17.33 2.57
C ASN A 256 25.76 17.12 1.37
N ARG A 257 25.35 16.29 0.41
CA ARG A 257 26.11 16.06 -0.84
C ARG A 257 26.28 17.34 -1.66
N MET A 258 25.19 18.13 -1.77
CA MET A 258 25.26 19.43 -2.46
C MET A 258 26.23 20.39 -1.75
N ASN A 259 26.24 20.42 -0.41
CA ASN A 259 27.19 21.21 0.37
C ASN A 259 28.64 20.77 0.14
N GLU A 260 28.91 19.46 0.01
CA GLU A 260 30.24 18.95 -0.32
C GLU A 260 30.69 19.37 -1.72
N VAL A 261 29.79 19.26 -2.71
CA VAL A 261 30.08 19.74 -4.08
C VAL A 261 30.35 21.22 -4.07
N MET A 262 29.53 22.03 -3.38
CA MET A 262 29.74 23.47 -3.24
C MET A 262 31.09 23.81 -2.61
N LYS A 263 31.50 23.11 -1.51
CA LYS A 263 32.82 23.28 -0.87
C LYS A 263 33.94 23.00 -1.87
N LYS A 264 33.86 21.91 -2.64
CA LYS A 264 34.86 21.57 -3.67
C LYS A 264 34.92 22.64 -4.76
N MET A 265 33.78 23.05 -5.31
CA MET A 265 33.74 24.09 -6.36
C MET A 265 34.29 25.43 -5.84
N THR A 266 33.89 25.85 -4.65
CA THR A 266 34.35 27.10 -4.04
C THR A 266 35.86 27.06 -3.79
N SER A 267 36.38 25.94 -3.31
CA SER A 267 37.84 25.75 -3.07
C SER A 267 38.64 25.86 -4.36
N TRP A 268 38.24 25.18 -5.41
CA TRP A 268 38.87 25.29 -6.72
C TRP A 268 38.76 26.69 -7.32
N GLY A 269 37.57 27.29 -7.20
CA GLY A 269 37.34 28.67 -7.63
C GLY A 269 38.24 29.67 -6.92
N ALA A 270 38.40 29.57 -5.59
CA ALA A 270 39.28 30.43 -4.82
C ALA A 270 40.74 30.31 -5.23
N ILE A 271 41.23 29.08 -5.48
CA ILE A 271 42.60 28.84 -5.95
C ILE A 271 42.85 29.50 -7.31
N LEU A 272 41.89 29.36 -8.25
CA LEU A 272 42.00 29.95 -9.59
C LEU A 272 41.92 31.48 -9.55
N ILE A 273 40.97 32.04 -8.74
CA ILE A 273 40.79 33.48 -8.63
C ILE A 273 42.06 34.17 -8.09
N VAL A 274 42.71 33.59 -7.07
CA VAL A 274 43.95 34.19 -6.51
C VAL A 274 45.08 34.19 -7.55
N ALA A 275 45.25 33.11 -8.28
CA ALA A 275 46.24 33.06 -9.37
C ALA A 275 45.92 34.11 -10.46
N THR A 276 44.66 34.24 -10.86
CA THR A 276 44.19 35.21 -11.86
C THR A 276 44.34 36.67 -11.36
N LEU A 277 44.10 36.90 -10.07
CA LEU A 277 44.27 38.23 -9.45
C LEU A 277 45.76 38.67 -9.52
N ILE A 278 46.68 37.79 -9.17
CA ILE A 278 48.11 38.08 -9.25
C ILE A 278 48.51 38.34 -10.69
N ALA A 279 48.08 37.49 -11.65
CA ALA A 279 48.34 37.68 -13.07
C ALA A 279 47.75 38.99 -13.61
N GLY A 280 46.56 39.36 -13.15
CA GLY A 280 45.88 40.61 -13.51
C GLY A 280 46.63 41.85 -13.03
N ILE A 281 47.14 41.85 -11.77
CA ILE A 281 47.93 42.97 -11.23
C ILE A 281 49.17 43.17 -12.09
N TYR A 282 49.94 42.11 -12.39
CA TYR A 282 51.17 42.18 -13.18
C TYR A 282 50.88 42.36 -14.69
N GLY A 283 49.65 42.19 -15.15
CA GLY A 283 49.20 42.47 -16.51
C GLY A 283 48.66 43.87 -16.70
N MET A 284 48.67 44.74 -15.69
CA MET A 284 48.23 46.11 -15.79
C MET A 284 49.26 46.99 -16.57
N ASN A 285 48.78 47.92 -17.40
CA ASN A 285 49.61 48.77 -18.23
C ASN A 285 50.01 50.08 -17.51
N PHE A 286 50.47 49.99 -16.33
CA PHE A 286 51.04 51.15 -15.61
C PHE A 286 52.52 51.36 -16.03
N THR A 287 52.91 52.61 -16.21
CA THR A 287 54.30 53.00 -16.63
C THR A 287 55.30 52.92 -15.46
N ASP A 288 54.81 52.97 -14.21
CA ASP A 288 55.64 53.01 -13.00
C ASP A 288 55.30 51.79 -12.08
N MET A 289 55.81 50.63 -12.49
CA MET A 289 55.78 49.40 -11.69
C MET A 289 57.22 49.00 -11.36
N PRO A 290 57.66 49.18 -10.09
CA PRO A 290 59.07 48.91 -9.70
C PRO A 290 59.49 47.46 -9.96
N GLU A 291 58.56 46.50 -9.83
CA GLU A 291 58.84 45.07 -9.97
C GLU A 291 59.10 44.67 -11.41
N LEU A 292 58.59 45.40 -12.43
CA LEU A 292 58.81 45.11 -13.86
C LEU A 292 60.25 45.42 -14.29
N HIS A 293 60.93 46.33 -13.59
CA HIS A 293 62.32 46.65 -13.86
C HIS A 293 63.33 45.71 -13.19
N TRP A 294 62.84 44.80 -12.31
CA TRP A 294 63.69 43.84 -11.62
C TRP A 294 63.92 42.58 -12.45
N ARG A 295 65.21 42.21 -12.61
CA ARG A 295 65.62 41.08 -13.47
C ARG A 295 64.92 39.74 -13.12
N PHE A 296 64.50 39.58 -11.82
CA PHE A 296 63.82 38.37 -11.33
C PHE A 296 62.33 38.60 -11.08
N GLY A 297 61.73 39.75 -11.47
CA GLY A 297 60.35 40.10 -11.18
C GLY A 297 59.34 39.07 -11.77
N TYR A 298 59.57 38.58 -13.00
CA TYR A 298 58.75 37.52 -13.61
C TYR A 298 58.76 36.22 -12.79
N TYR A 299 59.98 35.75 -12.41
CA TYR A 299 60.11 34.54 -11.58
C TYR A 299 59.55 34.74 -10.18
N GLY A 300 59.67 35.93 -9.63
CA GLY A 300 59.07 36.29 -8.34
C GLY A 300 57.53 36.23 -8.38
N ALA A 301 56.88 36.75 -9.44
CA ALA A 301 55.46 36.66 -9.63
C ALA A 301 54.94 35.20 -9.78
N LEU A 302 55.65 34.40 -10.59
CA LEU A 302 55.36 32.96 -10.71
C LEU A 302 55.52 32.22 -9.39
N GLY A 303 56.62 32.53 -8.66
CA GLY A 303 56.85 31.97 -7.30
C GLY A 303 55.77 32.34 -6.30
N MET A 304 55.32 33.58 -6.32
CA MET A 304 54.21 34.05 -5.48
C MET A 304 52.89 33.35 -5.80
N MET A 305 52.54 33.18 -7.09
CA MET A 305 51.40 32.42 -7.52
C MET A 305 51.48 30.97 -7.02
N LEU A 306 52.60 30.31 -7.20
CA LEU A 306 52.79 28.93 -6.80
C LEU A 306 52.71 28.75 -5.28
N VAL A 307 53.30 29.63 -4.50
CA VAL A 307 53.23 29.59 -3.03
C VAL A 307 51.79 29.83 -2.54
N THR A 308 51.14 30.87 -3.02
CA THR A 308 49.78 31.21 -2.59
C THR A 308 48.78 30.13 -2.96
N THR A 309 48.82 29.61 -4.19
CA THR A 309 47.91 28.52 -4.63
C THR A 309 48.21 27.23 -3.87
N SER A 310 49.47 26.90 -3.62
CA SER A 310 49.84 25.73 -2.81
C SER A 310 49.39 25.87 -1.35
N CYS A 311 49.57 27.03 -0.74
CA CYS A 311 49.09 27.29 0.62
C CYS A 311 47.55 27.15 0.71
N LEU A 312 46.80 27.72 -0.24
CA LEU A 312 45.35 27.58 -0.31
C LEU A 312 44.91 26.12 -0.51
N TYR A 313 45.56 25.40 -1.42
CA TYR A 313 45.30 23.98 -1.64
C TYR A 313 45.53 23.15 -0.36
N LEU A 314 46.66 23.35 0.34
CA LEU A 314 46.97 22.67 1.60
C LEU A 314 45.97 23.06 2.71
N TYR A 315 45.54 24.32 2.77
CA TYR A 315 44.53 24.80 3.70
C TYR A 315 43.20 24.10 3.48
N PHE A 316 42.65 24.08 2.24
CA PHE A 316 41.40 23.42 1.91
C PHE A 316 41.48 21.91 2.09
N ARG A 317 42.59 21.27 1.76
CA ARG A 317 42.81 19.85 2.01
C ARG A 317 42.80 19.51 3.50
N ARG A 318 43.43 20.37 4.36
CA ARG A 318 43.33 20.18 5.83
C ARG A 318 41.93 20.36 6.38
N LYS A 319 41.13 21.20 5.77
CA LYS A 319 39.74 21.42 6.12
C LYS A 319 38.79 20.35 5.53
N LYS A 320 39.29 19.39 4.78
CA LYS A 320 38.52 18.37 4.06
C LYS A 320 37.49 18.97 3.08
N TRP A 321 37.84 20.08 2.44
CA TRP A 321 37.03 20.70 1.39
C TRP A 321 37.44 20.23 -0.01
N LEU A 322 38.65 19.69 -0.13
CA LEU A 322 39.22 19.06 -1.32
C LEU A 322 39.64 17.63 -1.00
#